data_751f12a0d568a6bea635129d5b3e5931
#
_entry.id   751f12a0d568a6bea635129d5b3e5931
#
_cell.length_a   1.000
_cell.length_b   1.000
_cell.length_c   1.000
_cell.angle_alpha   90.00
_cell.angle_beta   90.00
_cell.angle_gamma   90.00
#
_symmetry.space_group_name_H-M   'P 1'
#
loop_
_entity.id
_entity.type
_entity.pdbx_description
1 polymer ?
#
loop_
_entity_poly.entity_id
_entity_poly.type
_entity_poly.pdbx_seq_one_letter_code
_entity_poly.pdbx_strand_id
1 'polypeptide(L)'
;MVALTVMAHGLLVGSVWAEESWICAVTSAVAVDEDGTVGPPDVGDKERPTFFRVDTAKKELTLLAPKSRRGEVTKLDTVREVEGQWVLSGVEHGRGLNLVITADGRMTLSVVADGVVWSVFGHVLTADEAKAPVAGP
;
A
#
# COMPACT_ATOMS: atom_id res chain seq x y z
N MET A 1 -1.08 -46.11 -42.37
CA MET A 1 -0.56 -44.77 -42.07
C MET A 1 -1.39 -44.17 -40.97
N VAL A 2 -0.87 -44.16 -39.78
CA VAL A 2 -1.53 -43.54 -38.63
C VAL A 2 -0.82 -42.20 -38.39
N ALA A 3 -1.51 -41.10 -38.64
CA ALA A 3 -1.02 -39.77 -38.35
C ALA A 3 -1.20 -39.53 -36.82
N LEU A 4 -0.11 -39.50 -36.12
CA LEU A 4 -0.08 -39.15 -34.69
C LEU A 4 -0.13 -37.65 -34.59
N THR A 5 -1.33 -37.09 -34.35
CA THR A 5 -1.51 -35.69 -34.07
C THR A 5 -1.12 -35.46 -32.61
N VAL A 6 0.08 -34.97 -32.39
CA VAL A 6 0.52 -34.47 -31.08
C VAL A 6 -0.18 -33.16 -30.86
N MET A 7 -1.26 -33.16 -30.06
CA MET A 7 -1.82 -31.95 -29.49
C MET A 7 -0.85 -31.47 -28.42
N ALA A 8 -0.07 -30.48 -28.78
CA ALA A 8 0.65 -29.67 -27.77
C ALA A 8 -0.40 -28.91 -26.96
N HIS A 9 -0.74 -29.43 -25.81
CA HIS A 9 -1.43 -28.62 -24.80
C HIS A 9 -0.42 -27.62 -24.28
N GLY A 10 -0.40 -26.45 -24.91
CA GLY A 10 0.24 -25.30 -24.32
C GLY A 10 -0.45 -25.02 -22.99
N LEU A 11 0.20 -25.38 -21.91
CA LEU A 11 -0.09 -24.82 -20.60
C LEU A 11 0.11 -23.31 -20.74
N LEU A 12 -0.98 -22.60 -20.98
CA LEU A 12 -1.08 -21.19 -20.67
C LEU A 12 -0.96 -21.10 -19.14
N VAL A 13 0.27 -21.02 -18.65
CA VAL A 13 0.53 -20.45 -17.35
C VAL A 13 0.22 -18.96 -17.52
N GLY A 14 -1.08 -18.62 -17.60
CA GLY A 14 -1.52 -17.30 -17.31
C GLY A 14 -0.97 -17.02 -15.93
N SER A 15 -0.06 -16.06 -15.79
CA SER A 15 0.22 -15.45 -14.50
C SER A 15 -1.13 -14.95 -14.01
N VAL A 16 -1.79 -15.80 -13.20
CA VAL A 16 -2.89 -15.35 -12.36
C VAL A 16 -2.20 -14.32 -11.47
N TRP A 17 -2.35 -13.05 -11.82
CA TRP A 17 -2.02 -11.95 -10.94
C TRP A 17 -2.85 -12.20 -9.71
N ALA A 18 -2.22 -12.78 -8.68
CA ALA A 18 -2.89 -13.00 -7.43
C ALA A 18 -3.28 -11.61 -6.93
N GLU A 19 -4.58 -11.35 -6.94
CA GLU A 19 -5.14 -10.19 -6.31
C GLU A 19 -4.66 -10.20 -4.87
N GLU A 20 -3.81 -9.22 -4.52
CA GLU A 20 -3.16 -9.20 -3.23
C GLU A 20 -3.81 -8.15 -2.34
N SER A 21 -4.01 -8.55 -1.10
CA SER A 21 -4.44 -7.66 -0.03
C SER A 21 -3.39 -7.72 1.07
N TRP A 22 -2.86 -6.56 1.45
CA TRP A 22 -1.84 -6.44 2.49
C TRP A 22 -2.31 -5.55 3.61
N ILE A 23 -1.88 -5.88 4.82
CA ILE A 23 -1.92 -4.94 5.93
C ILE A 23 -0.53 -4.36 6.09
N CYS A 24 -0.45 -3.04 6.06
CA CYS A 24 0.78 -2.29 6.24
C CYS A 24 0.80 -1.64 7.62
N ALA A 25 1.91 -1.79 8.32
CA ALA A 25 2.18 -1.11 9.58
C ALA A 25 3.09 0.09 9.34
N VAL A 26 2.69 1.26 9.82
CA VAL A 26 3.49 2.48 9.77
C VAL A 26 4.46 2.49 10.94
N THR A 27 5.75 2.66 10.65
CA THR A 27 6.81 2.72 11.67
C THR A 27 7.29 4.14 11.92
N SER A 28 7.28 4.98 10.90
CA SER A 28 7.67 6.38 11.02
C SER A 28 7.04 7.24 9.93
N ALA A 29 6.95 8.53 10.19
CA ALA A 29 6.53 9.52 9.23
C ALA A 29 7.29 10.83 9.43
N VAL A 30 7.57 11.52 8.34
CA VAL A 30 8.20 12.83 8.34
C VAL A 30 7.46 13.75 7.37
N ALA A 31 7.35 15.02 7.73
CA ALA A 31 6.82 16.07 6.87
C ALA A 31 7.93 17.01 6.44
N VAL A 32 7.83 17.50 5.22
CA VAL A 32 8.65 18.57 4.68
C VAL A 32 7.72 19.69 4.24
N ASP A 33 7.84 20.84 4.87
CA ASP A 33 7.07 22.03 4.55
C ASP A 33 7.69 22.84 3.41
N GLU A 34 6.94 23.76 2.84
CA GLU A 34 7.36 24.58 1.70
C GLU A 34 8.60 25.44 1.97
N ASP A 35 8.85 25.80 3.24
CA ASP A 35 10.03 26.54 3.67
C ASP A 35 11.28 25.66 3.86
N GLY A 36 11.15 24.34 3.61
CA GLY A 36 12.20 23.34 3.79
C GLY A 36 12.32 22.80 5.23
N THR A 37 11.47 23.21 6.13
CA THR A 37 11.41 22.66 7.50
C THR A 37 11.05 21.18 7.45
N VAL A 38 11.84 20.35 8.12
CA VAL A 38 11.64 18.90 8.20
C VAL A 38 11.33 18.53 9.65
N GLY A 39 10.28 17.78 9.86
CA GLY A 39 9.87 17.36 11.20
C GLY A 39 8.78 16.29 11.20
N PRO A 40 8.27 15.94 12.38
CA PRO A 40 7.11 15.06 12.46
C PRO A 40 5.90 15.73 11.80
N PRO A 41 4.97 14.97 11.20
CA PRO A 41 3.74 15.52 10.67
C PRO A 41 2.98 16.33 11.73
N ASP A 42 2.47 17.49 11.34
CA ASP A 42 1.61 18.31 12.21
C ASP A 42 0.19 17.74 12.25
N VAL A 43 0.09 16.57 12.79
CA VAL A 43 -1.18 15.87 13.07
C VAL A 43 -1.10 15.28 14.47
N GLY A 44 -2.20 15.29 15.20
CA GLY A 44 -2.25 14.71 16.53
C GLY A 44 -1.94 13.20 16.50
N ASP A 45 -1.41 12.66 17.58
CA ASP A 45 -1.10 11.22 17.67
C ASP A 45 -2.31 10.34 17.39
N LYS A 46 -3.50 10.80 17.74
CA LYS A 46 -4.77 10.10 17.48
C LYS A 46 -5.17 10.11 16.00
N GLU A 47 -4.60 10.99 15.20
CA GLU A 47 -4.92 11.17 13.79
C GLU A 47 -3.90 10.52 12.86
N ARG A 48 -2.76 10.10 13.40
CA ARG A 48 -1.71 9.45 12.61
C ARG A 48 -2.14 8.05 12.19
N PRO A 49 -2.20 7.76 10.89
CA PRO A 49 -2.42 6.39 10.44
C PRO A 49 -1.30 5.49 10.95
N THR A 50 -1.69 4.39 11.59
CA THR A 50 -0.74 3.39 12.09
C THR A 50 -0.84 2.07 11.34
N PHE A 51 -2.02 1.75 10.84
CA PHE A 51 -2.27 0.58 10.00
C PHE A 51 -3.21 0.92 8.86
N PHE A 52 -2.94 0.38 7.70
CA PHE A 52 -3.85 0.44 6.57
C PHE A 52 -3.81 -0.85 5.75
N ARG A 53 -4.91 -1.11 5.07
CA ARG A 53 -5.02 -2.22 4.12
C ARG A 53 -4.90 -1.69 2.71
N VAL A 54 -4.15 -2.39 1.88
CA VAL A 54 -4.13 -2.20 0.44
C VAL A 54 -4.82 -3.38 -0.21
N ASP A 55 -5.79 -3.12 -1.06
CA ASP A 55 -6.49 -4.11 -1.87
C ASP A 55 -6.24 -3.79 -3.35
N THR A 56 -5.46 -4.63 -4.01
CA THR A 56 -5.08 -4.39 -5.41
C THR A 56 -6.21 -4.64 -6.38
N ALA A 57 -7.12 -5.56 -6.08
CA ALA A 57 -8.28 -5.86 -6.91
C ALA A 57 -9.28 -4.71 -6.92
N LYS A 58 -9.59 -4.21 -5.74
CA LYS A 58 -10.50 -3.07 -5.56
C LYS A 58 -9.84 -1.73 -5.87
N LYS A 59 -8.51 -1.71 -5.96
CA LYS A 59 -7.70 -0.48 -6.06
C LYS A 59 -8.06 0.49 -4.93
N GLU A 60 -7.93 0.03 -3.72
CA GLU A 60 -8.27 0.79 -2.52
C GLU A 60 -7.19 0.70 -1.46
N LEU A 61 -6.97 1.80 -0.77
CA LEU A 61 -6.25 1.88 0.48
C LEU A 61 -7.26 2.24 1.57
N THR A 62 -7.36 1.41 2.60
CA THR A 62 -8.32 1.61 3.69
C THR A 62 -7.58 1.77 5.01
N LEU A 63 -7.82 2.85 5.74
CA LEU A 63 -7.27 3.06 7.07
C LEU A 63 -7.92 2.09 8.07
N LEU A 64 -7.11 1.40 8.85
CA LEU A 64 -7.54 0.46 9.88
C LEU A 64 -7.37 1.02 11.29
N ALA A 65 -6.40 1.88 11.49
CA ALA A 65 -6.10 2.54 12.75
C ALA A 65 -5.48 3.94 12.48
N PRO A 66 -5.70 4.91 13.35
CA PRO A 66 -6.42 4.81 14.63
C PRO A 66 -7.92 4.60 14.46
N LYS A 67 -8.60 4.26 15.55
CA LYS A 67 -10.04 3.99 15.55
C LYS A 67 -10.87 5.17 15.00
N SER A 68 -10.43 6.40 15.27
CA SER A 68 -11.09 7.63 14.79
C SER A 68 -11.12 7.78 13.28
N ARG A 69 -10.23 7.08 12.56
CA ARG A 69 -10.10 7.15 11.09
C ARG A 69 -10.36 5.81 10.41
N ARG A 70 -10.78 4.81 11.17
CA ARG A 70 -11.04 3.47 10.64
C ARG A 70 -12.13 3.50 9.57
N GLY A 71 -11.84 2.89 8.44
CA GLY A 71 -12.76 2.79 7.31
C GLY A 71 -12.65 3.94 6.30
N GLU A 72 -11.78 4.92 6.51
CA GLU A 72 -11.46 5.89 5.46
C GLU A 72 -10.82 5.16 4.28
N VAL A 73 -11.35 5.39 3.10
CA VAL A 73 -10.93 4.74 1.85
C VAL A 73 -10.38 5.77 0.89
N THR A 74 -9.18 5.51 0.39
CA THR A 74 -8.58 6.21 -0.73
C THR A 74 -8.62 5.32 -1.96
N LYS A 75 -9.19 5.81 -3.05
CA LYS A 75 -9.17 5.12 -4.34
C LYS A 75 -7.80 5.28 -4.98
N LEU A 76 -7.32 4.19 -5.59
CA LEU A 76 -6.07 4.16 -6.33
C LEU A 76 -6.38 4.17 -7.84
N ASP A 77 -5.75 5.09 -8.55
CA ASP A 77 -5.91 5.19 -10.01
C ASP A 77 -5.07 4.15 -10.74
N THR A 78 -3.87 3.90 -10.21
CA THR A 78 -2.94 2.94 -10.79
C THR A 78 -2.45 1.94 -9.75
N VAL A 79 -2.35 0.68 -10.17
CA VAL A 79 -1.76 -0.42 -9.41
C VAL A 79 -0.90 -1.21 -10.39
N ARG A 80 0.41 -1.24 -10.18
CA ARG A 80 1.35 -1.91 -11.06
C ARG A 80 2.35 -2.74 -10.27
N GLU A 81 2.62 -3.94 -10.77
CA GLU A 81 3.75 -4.75 -10.32
C GLU A 81 4.88 -4.65 -11.34
N VAL A 82 6.08 -4.40 -10.86
CA VAL A 82 7.30 -4.36 -11.66
C VAL A 82 8.41 -5.08 -10.89
N GLU A 83 8.89 -6.20 -11.41
CA GLU A 83 10.00 -6.96 -10.82
C GLU A 83 9.82 -7.29 -9.33
N GLY A 84 8.61 -7.69 -8.96
CA GLY A 84 8.25 -8.04 -7.57
C GLY A 84 7.96 -6.85 -6.67
N GLN A 85 8.08 -5.62 -7.18
CA GLN A 85 7.67 -4.41 -6.45
C GLN A 85 6.28 -3.97 -6.91
N TRP A 86 5.50 -3.50 -5.96
CA TRP A 86 4.21 -2.88 -6.25
C TRP A 86 4.31 -1.37 -6.17
N VAL A 87 3.81 -0.70 -7.19
CA VAL A 87 3.72 0.75 -7.27
C VAL A 87 2.27 1.14 -7.48
N LEU A 88 1.75 1.89 -6.54
CA LEU A 88 0.35 2.29 -6.50
C LEU A 88 0.26 3.80 -6.37
N SER A 89 -0.69 4.41 -7.07
CA SER A 89 -0.89 5.86 -6.96
C SER A 89 -2.38 6.21 -7.01
N GLY A 90 -2.71 7.35 -6.42
CA GLY A 90 -4.06 7.88 -6.43
C GLY A 90 -4.09 9.36 -6.11
N VAL A 91 -5.25 9.96 -6.30
CA VAL A 91 -5.51 11.36 -5.96
C VAL A 91 -6.81 11.42 -5.17
N GLU A 92 -6.77 12.08 -4.02
CA GLU A 92 -7.93 12.26 -3.16
C GLU A 92 -7.88 13.61 -2.44
N HIS A 93 -8.97 14.34 -2.49
CA HIS A 93 -9.10 15.65 -1.79
C HIS A 93 -7.93 16.60 -2.03
N GLY A 94 -7.46 16.71 -3.27
CA GLY A 94 -6.34 17.57 -3.64
C GLY A 94 -4.96 17.08 -3.20
N ARG A 95 -4.86 15.82 -2.76
CA ARG A 95 -3.60 15.17 -2.37
C ARG A 95 -3.22 14.11 -3.38
N GLY A 96 -1.97 14.12 -3.82
CA GLY A 96 -1.37 13.04 -4.59
C GLY A 96 -0.75 12.02 -3.64
N LEU A 97 -0.98 10.74 -3.91
CA LEU A 97 -0.47 9.62 -3.12
C LEU A 97 0.32 8.69 -4.01
N ASN A 98 1.49 8.27 -3.56
CA ASN A 98 2.31 7.27 -4.21
C ASN A 98 2.85 6.28 -3.18
N LEU A 99 2.53 5.00 -3.37
CA LEU A 99 2.90 3.92 -2.47
C LEU A 99 3.78 2.91 -3.20
N VAL A 100 4.91 2.58 -2.61
CA VAL A 100 5.80 1.52 -3.09
C VAL A 100 5.89 0.43 -2.02
N ILE A 101 5.66 -0.81 -2.43
CA ILE A 101 5.88 -2.01 -1.61
C ILE A 101 6.93 -2.85 -2.30
N THR A 102 8.06 -3.06 -1.63
CA THR A 102 9.18 -3.84 -2.15
C THR A 102 8.92 -5.34 -2.00
N ALA A 103 9.67 -6.16 -2.74
CA ALA A 103 9.53 -7.62 -2.69
C ALA A 103 9.80 -8.20 -1.29
N ASP A 104 10.64 -7.56 -0.48
CA ASP A 104 10.94 -7.92 0.91
C ASP A 104 9.95 -7.33 1.94
N GLY A 105 8.87 -6.71 1.47
CA GLY A 105 7.78 -6.22 2.31
C GLY A 105 7.99 -4.83 2.93
N ARG A 106 9.01 -4.08 2.55
CA ARG A 106 9.14 -2.68 2.98
C ARG A 106 8.12 -1.80 2.26
N MET A 107 7.60 -0.84 2.96
CA MET A 107 6.59 0.09 2.46
C MET A 107 7.08 1.52 2.59
N THR A 108 6.93 2.27 1.52
CA THR A 108 7.14 3.72 1.50
C THR A 108 5.94 4.38 0.84
N LEU A 109 5.31 5.29 1.56
CA LEU A 109 4.17 6.07 1.07
C LEU A 109 4.56 7.55 1.06
N SER A 110 4.41 8.20 -0.08
CA SER A 110 4.54 9.65 -0.21
C SER A 110 3.16 10.25 -0.44
N VAL A 111 2.85 11.28 0.32
CA VAL A 111 1.62 12.08 0.14
C VAL A 111 2.03 13.51 -0.13
N VAL A 112 1.60 14.05 -1.26
CA VAL A 112 1.90 15.41 -1.69
C VAL A 112 0.62 16.24 -1.60
N ALA A 113 0.67 17.31 -0.85
CA ALA A 113 -0.42 18.26 -0.71
C ALA A 113 0.10 19.69 -0.94
N ASP A 114 -0.79 20.66 -0.87
CA ASP A 114 -0.39 22.06 -0.98
C ASP A 114 0.53 22.46 0.18
N GLY A 115 1.74 22.88 -0.15
CA GLY A 115 2.75 23.34 0.81
C GLY A 115 3.40 22.28 1.69
N VAL A 116 3.12 20.98 1.49
CA VAL A 116 3.70 19.93 2.33
C VAL A 116 3.85 18.60 1.61
N VAL A 117 4.90 17.88 1.93
CA VAL A 117 5.09 16.48 1.52
C VAL A 117 5.25 15.63 2.78
N TRP A 118 4.46 14.57 2.89
CA TRP A 118 4.66 13.55 3.91
C TRP A 118 5.34 12.33 3.31
N SER A 119 6.36 11.84 3.99
CA SER A 119 6.96 10.54 3.72
C SER A 119 6.68 9.61 4.88
N VAL A 120 6.04 8.48 4.58
CA VAL A 120 5.59 7.49 5.56
C VAL A 120 6.30 6.18 5.28
N PHE A 121 6.90 5.60 6.30
CA PHE A 121 7.67 4.37 6.20
C PHE A 121 7.05 3.28 7.05
N GLY A 122 7.19 2.05 6.59
CA GLY A 122 6.67 0.89 7.30
C GLY A 122 6.95 -0.41 6.58
N HIS A 123 6.15 -1.40 6.90
CA HIS A 123 6.28 -2.72 6.31
C HIS A 123 4.92 -3.41 6.18
N VAL A 124 4.87 -4.38 5.28
CA VAL A 124 3.73 -5.29 5.15
C VAL A 124 3.81 -6.33 6.27
N LEU A 125 2.71 -6.50 7.00
CA LEU A 125 2.61 -7.53 8.03
C LEU A 125 2.58 -8.92 7.40
N THR A 126 3.30 -9.85 8.00
CA THR A 126 3.16 -11.27 7.70
C THR A 126 1.78 -11.76 8.15
N ALA A 127 1.37 -12.94 7.67
CA ALA A 127 0.10 -13.54 8.07
C ALA A 127 0.01 -13.77 9.59
N ASP A 128 1.13 -14.05 10.24
CA ASP A 128 1.19 -14.27 11.68
C ASP A 128 1.11 -12.95 12.45
N GLU A 129 1.84 -11.92 12.02
CA GLU A 129 1.77 -10.58 12.60
C GLU A 129 0.36 -9.96 12.46
N ALA A 130 -0.30 -10.19 11.32
CA ALA A 130 -1.65 -9.68 11.09
C ALA A 130 -2.73 -10.35 11.96
N LYS A 131 -2.44 -11.54 12.50
CA LYS A 131 -3.32 -12.29 13.41
C LYS A 131 -3.04 -12.01 14.88
N ALA A 132 -1.88 -11.44 15.20
CA ALA A 132 -1.55 -11.08 16.57
C ALA A 132 -2.59 -10.08 17.10
N PRO A 133 -3.07 -10.24 18.34
CA PRO A 133 -3.94 -9.25 18.94
C PRO A 133 -3.19 -7.91 19.00
N VAL A 134 -3.78 -6.88 18.40
CA VAL A 134 -3.25 -5.54 18.52
C VAL A 134 -3.31 -5.20 20.01
N ALA A 135 -2.17 -5.14 20.66
CA ALA A 135 -2.06 -4.59 22.01
C ALA A 135 -2.39 -3.10 21.90
N GLY A 136 -3.67 -2.78 22.02
CA GLY A 136 -4.12 -1.41 22.11
C GLY A 136 -3.97 -0.92 23.55
N PRO A 137 -3.68 0.36 23.76
CA PRO A 137 -3.91 0.97 25.05
C PRO A 137 -5.40 1.02 25.36
#